data_87d8761b0f0c02c7d47fd3b96d38d534
#
_entry.id   87d8761b0f0c02c7d47fd3b96d38d534
#
_cell.length_a   1.000
_cell.length_b   1.000
_cell.length_c   1.000
_cell.angle_alpha   90.00
_cell.angle_beta   90.00
_cell.angle_gamma   90.00
#
_symmetry.space_group_name_H-M   'P 1'
#
loop_
_entity.id
_entity.type
_entity.pdbx_description
1 polymer ?
#
loop_
_entity_poly.entity_id
_entity_poly.type
_entity_poly.pdbx_seq_one_letter_code
_entity_poly.pdbx_strand_id
1 'polypeptide(L)'
;MEAIRKNTFTVILVLIGFSAFSQSMSALQSAFSKSYEAENAKNYITAISELKSVYDPDNYVINIRLGWLNYLAKQYTESIGYYEKSIVLKPYAIEARFGCVKPLSALEDWEKVKKEYIEILTIDPQNTVANYWLGVIIYNRKDFNSSAKYFEKIVNLYPLDYDSVIMLAWSKLYSSKPSEAKVLFHQALIIRPNDSSALSGLKLIP
;
A
#
# COMPACT_ATOMS: atom_id res chain seq x y z
N MET A 1 -57.01 3.39 21.64
CA MET A 1 -56.78 3.92 20.27
C MET A 1 -55.44 4.62 20.11
N GLU A 2 -54.90 5.34 21.09
CA GLU A 2 -53.58 6.02 21.02
C GLU A 2 -52.36 5.08 20.94
N ALA A 3 -52.39 3.96 21.68
CA ALA A 3 -51.29 2.99 21.67
C ALA A 3 -51.12 2.27 20.33
N ILE A 4 -52.21 1.99 19.62
CA ILE A 4 -52.17 1.37 18.28
C ILE A 4 -51.65 2.34 17.27
N ARG A 5 -51.96 3.63 17.38
CA ARG A 5 -51.46 4.70 16.48
C ARG A 5 -49.94 4.94 16.62
N LYS A 6 -49.39 4.89 17.85
CA LYS A 6 -47.94 5.01 18.10
C LYS A 6 -47.18 3.81 17.53
N ASN A 7 -47.62 2.59 17.72
CA ASN A 7 -46.96 1.39 17.20
C ASN A 7 -46.97 1.32 15.67
N THR A 8 -48.08 1.74 15.02
CA THR A 8 -48.17 1.77 13.54
C THR A 8 -47.23 2.79 12.96
N PHE A 9 -47.08 3.96 13.59
CA PHE A 9 -46.14 4.99 13.12
C PHE A 9 -44.67 4.56 13.24
N THR A 10 -44.31 3.85 14.33
CA THR A 10 -42.94 3.31 14.54
C THR A 10 -42.63 2.22 13.53
N VAL A 11 -43.54 1.31 13.24
CA VAL A 11 -43.37 0.22 12.26
C VAL A 11 -43.21 0.79 10.84
N ILE A 12 -43.99 1.80 10.46
CA ILE A 12 -43.88 2.44 9.14
C ILE A 12 -42.53 3.16 8.98
N LEU A 13 -42.05 3.88 10.00
CA LEU A 13 -40.74 4.52 10.00
C LEU A 13 -39.57 3.53 9.83
N VAL A 14 -39.65 2.36 10.51
CA VAL A 14 -38.63 1.30 10.39
C VAL A 14 -38.66 0.68 8.99
N LEU A 15 -39.83 0.42 8.41
CA LEU A 15 -39.97 -0.14 7.06
C LEU A 15 -39.47 0.82 5.98
N ILE A 16 -39.74 2.12 6.13
CA ILE A 16 -39.21 3.15 5.21
C ILE A 16 -37.66 3.25 5.30
N GLY A 17 -37.11 3.17 6.52
CA GLY A 17 -35.65 3.16 6.74
C GLY A 17 -34.99 1.94 6.10
N PHE A 18 -35.56 0.75 6.22
CA PHE A 18 -35.03 -0.47 5.59
C PHE A 18 -35.10 -0.42 4.06
N SER A 19 -36.17 0.12 3.48
CA SER A 19 -36.28 0.24 2.01
C SER A 19 -35.30 1.26 1.45
N ALA A 20 -35.13 2.41 2.09
CA ALA A 20 -34.16 3.42 1.67
C ALA A 20 -32.71 2.93 1.78
N PHE A 21 -32.35 2.21 2.84
CA PHE A 21 -31.04 1.59 3.01
C PHE A 21 -30.78 0.52 1.95
N SER A 22 -31.75 -0.37 1.68
CA SER A 22 -31.64 -1.40 0.65
C SER A 22 -31.47 -0.80 -0.75
N GLN A 23 -32.17 0.27 -1.08
CA GLN A 23 -32.07 0.96 -2.36
C GLN A 23 -30.71 1.67 -2.52
N SER A 24 -30.19 2.28 -1.44
CA SER A 24 -28.86 2.89 -1.40
C SER A 24 -27.75 1.85 -1.62
N MET A 25 -27.86 0.67 -0.97
CA MET A 25 -26.89 -0.42 -1.15
C MET A 25 -26.92 -1.00 -2.55
N SER A 26 -28.11 -1.16 -3.16
CA SER A 26 -28.24 -1.62 -4.54
C SER A 26 -27.62 -0.64 -5.54
N ALA A 27 -27.82 0.67 -5.36
CA ALA A 27 -27.21 1.70 -6.18
C ALA A 27 -25.67 1.68 -6.07
N LEU A 28 -25.15 1.52 -4.83
CA LEU A 28 -23.71 1.41 -4.58
C LEU A 28 -23.12 0.18 -5.28
N GLN A 29 -23.71 -0.99 -5.13
CA GLN A 29 -23.28 -2.23 -5.79
C GLN A 29 -23.26 -2.09 -7.31
N SER A 30 -24.33 -1.49 -7.88
CA SER A 30 -24.42 -1.23 -9.32
C SER A 30 -23.30 -0.31 -9.81
N ALA A 31 -23.03 0.79 -9.09
CA ALA A 31 -21.95 1.72 -9.44
C ALA A 31 -20.58 1.05 -9.37
N PHE A 32 -20.33 0.19 -8.38
CA PHE A 32 -19.09 -0.59 -8.29
C PHE A 32 -18.96 -1.58 -9.45
N SER A 33 -20.02 -2.34 -9.79
CA SER A 33 -20.01 -3.28 -10.93
C SER A 33 -19.62 -2.56 -12.22
N LYS A 34 -20.32 -1.48 -12.56
CA LYS A 34 -20.02 -0.68 -13.75
C LYS A 34 -18.62 -0.07 -13.74
N SER A 35 -18.16 0.37 -12.57
CA SER A 35 -16.81 0.89 -12.40
C SER A 35 -15.76 -0.18 -12.68
N TYR A 36 -15.93 -1.43 -12.20
CA TYR A 36 -15.02 -2.54 -12.50
C TYR A 36 -15.07 -2.94 -13.98
N GLU A 37 -16.24 -2.96 -14.61
CA GLU A 37 -16.38 -3.21 -16.05
C GLU A 37 -15.62 -2.17 -16.88
N ALA A 38 -15.78 -0.90 -16.55
CA ALA A 38 -15.07 0.20 -17.20
C ALA A 38 -13.54 0.15 -16.95
N GLU A 39 -13.08 -0.22 -15.73
CA GLU A 39 -11.67 -0.43 -15.43
C GLU A 39 -11.07 -1.56 -16.27
N ASN A 40 -11.76 -2.70 -16.37
CA ASN A 40 -11.34 -3.84 -17.19
C ASN A 40 -11.22 -3.45 -18.67
N ALA A 41 -12.09 -2.56 -19.15
CA ALA A 41 -12.01 -1.96 -20.49
C ALA A 41 -10.95 -0.83 -20.58
N LYS A 42 -10.19 -0.56 -19.50
CA LYS A 42 -9.21 0.54 -19.37
C LYS A 42 -9.82 1.93 -19.56
N ASN A 43 -11.12 2.06 -19.41
CA ASN A 43 -11.83 3.35 -19.45
C ASN A 43 -11.93 3.92 -18.03
N TYR A 44 -10.79 4.42 -17.53
CA TYR A 44 -10.68 4.89 -16.14
C TYR A 44 -11.55 6.11 -15.84
N ILE A 45 -11.78 6.98 -16.82
CA ILE A 45 -12.64 8.16 -16.65
C ILE A 45 -14.09 7.76 -16.41
N THR A 46 -14.60 6.78 -17.18
CA THR A 46 -15.94 6.23 -16.94
C THR A 46 -16.00 5.51 -15.59
N ALA A 47 -14.98 4.71 -15.25
CA ALA A 47 -14.92 4.03 -13.96
C ALA A 47 -14.98 5.00 -12.77
N ILE A 48 -14.29 6.13 -12.85
CA ILE A 48 -14.32 7.21 -11.84
C ILE A 48 -15.73 7.86 -11.81
N SER A 49 -16.32 8.13 -12.97
CA SER A 49 -17.65 8.78 -13.07
C SER A 49 -18.74 7.93 -12.43
N GLU A 50 -18.72 6.59 -12.63
CA GLU A 50 -19.68 5.67 -12.01
C GLU A 50 -19.62 5.75 -10.48
N LEU A 51 -18.43 5.74 -9.88
CA LEU A 51 -18.29 5.85 -8.43
C LEU A 51 -18.61 7.26 -7.90
N LYS A 52 -18.33 8.30 -8.69
CA LYS A 52 -18.69 9.68 -8.31
C LYS A 52 -20.21 9.90 -8.27
N SER A 53 -21.00 9.13 -9.01
CA SER A 53 -22.47 9.20 -8.99
C SER A 53 -23.07 8.81 -7.63
N VAL A 54 -22.34 8.03 -6.84
CA VAL A 54 -22.73 7.55 -5.50
C VAL A 54 -21.73 7.99 -4.43
N TYR A 55 -20.98 9.06 -4.70
CA TYR A 55 -19.88 9.48 -3.83
C TYR A 55 -20.35 9.94 -2.46
N ASP A 56 -19.78 9.31 -1.45
CA ASP A 56 -19.88 9.69 -0.05
C ASP A 56 -18.45 9.88 0.49
N PRO A 57 -18.08 11.09 0.95
CA PRO A 57 -16.74 11.39 1.45
C PRO A 57 -16.35 10.57 2.66
N ASP A 58 -17.31 10.09 3.45
CA ASP A 58 -17.09 9.28 4.64
C ASP A 58 -17.06 7.77 4.34
N ASN A 59 -17.26 7.38 3.08
CA ASN A 59 -17.17 6.00 2.65
C ASN A 59 -15.73 5.62 2.30
N TYR A 60 -15.09 4.86 3.19
CA TYR A 60 -13.72 4.39 3.03
C TYR A 60 -13.49 3.64 1.71
N VAL A 61 -14.42 2.73 1.33
CA VAL A 61 -14.24 1.88 0.15
C VAL A 61 -14.31 2.68 -1.15
N ILE A 62 -15.22 3.66 -1.23
CA ILE A 62 -15.31 4.55 -2.39
C ILE A 62 -14.01 5.37 -2.52
N ASN A 63 -13.51 5.93 -1.43
CA ASN A 63 -12.26 6.71 -1.46
C ASN A 63 -11.07 5.86 -1.90
N ILE A 64 -10.89 4.63 -1.37
CA ILE A 64 -9.85 3.70 -1.82
C ILE A 64 -9.93 3.45 -3.33
N ARG A 65 -11.13 3.16 -3.83
CA ARG A 65 -11.34 2.88 -5.25
C ARG A 65 -11.09 4.08 -6.13
N LEU A 66 -11.56 5.27 -5.73
CA LEU A 66 -11.29 6.50 -6.45
C LEU A 66 -9.79 6.84 -6.43
N GLY A 67 -9.10 6.60 -5.32
CA GLY A 67 -7.64 6.71 -5.24
C GLY A 67 -6.94 5.85 -6.29
N TRP A 68 -7.30 4.57 -6.38
CA TRP A 68 -6.76 3.64 -7.35
C TRP A 68 -7.06 4.03 -8.80
N LEU A 69 -8.31 4.34 -9.12
CA LEU A 69 -8.72 4.69 -10.48
C LEU A 69 -8.08 6.00 -10.96
N ASN A 70 -7.95 7.01 -10.09
CA ASN A 70 -7.25 8.24 -10.41
C ASN A 70 -5.75 7.99 -10.65
N TYR A 71 -5.11 7.07 -9.90
CA TYR A 71 -3.75 6.64 -10.18
C TYR A 71 -3.62 6.02 -11.57
N LEU A 72 -4.52 5.08 -11.94
CA LEU A 72 -4.53 4.48 -13.28
C LEU A 72 -4.79 5.50 -14.40
N ALA A 73 -5.61 6.52 -14.12
CA ALA A 73 -5.87 7.65 -15.03
C ALA A 73 -4.72 8.66 -15.06
N LYS A 74 -3.64 8.46 -14.31
CA LYS A 74 -2.49 9.37 -14.15
C LYS A 74 -2.86 10.73 -13.51
N GLN A 75 -3.99 10.78 -12.84
CA GLN A 75 -4.46 11.94 -12.05
C GLN A 75 -3.89 11.80 -10.62
N TYR A 76 -2.57 11.98 -10.50
CA TYR A 76 -1.85 11.60 -9.28
C TYR A 76 -2.22 12.46 -8.07
N THR A 77 -2.45 13.75 -8.26
CA THR A 77 -2.84 14.66 -7.17
C THR A 77 -4.21 14.27 -6.60
N GLU A 78 -5.19 14.01 -7.46
CA GLU A 78 -6.52 13.55 -7.07
C GLU A 78 -6.46 12.18 -6.38
N SER A 79 -5.62 11.27 -6.91
CA SER A 79 -5.37 9.96 -6.31
C SER A 79 -4.88 10.09 -4.87
N ILE A 80 -3.88 10.92 -4.62
CA ILE A 80 -3.35 11.19 -3.28
C ILE A 80 -4.47 11.71 -2.36
N GLY A 81 -5.24 12.69 -2.81
CA GLY A 81 -6.34 13.26 -2.00
C GLY A 81 -7.38 12.24 -1.56
N TYR A 82 -7.73 11.26 -2.42
CA TYR A 82 -8.64 10.18 -2.04
C TYR A 82 -8.01 9.17 -1.07
N TYR A 83 -6.73 8.83 -1.24
CA TYR A 83 -6.03 7.98 -0.28
C TYR A 83 -5.84 8.66 1.08
N GLU A 84 -5.52 9.96 1.11
CA GLU A 84 -5.42 10.73 2.35
C GLU A 84 -6.75 10.75 3.12
N LYS A 85 -7.89 10.93 2.43
CA LYS A 85 -9.21 10.78 3.05
C LYS A 85 -9.41 9.38 3.64
N SER A 86 -9.01 8.35 2.91
CA SER A 86 -9.10 6.97 3.40
C SER A 86 -8.25 6.75 4.64
N ILE A 87 -7.04 7.32 4.70
CA ILE A 87 -6.15 7.26 5.88
C ILE A 87 -6.81 7.95 7.09
N VAL A 88 -7.47 9.09 6.89
CA VAL A 88 -8.20 9.78 7.96
C VAL A 88 -9.36 8.93 8.49
N LEU A 89 -10.13 8.30 7.59
CA LEU A 89 -11.28 7.46 7.96
C LEU A 89 -10.87 6.18 8.70
N LYS A 90 -9.76 5.57 8.31
CA LYS A 90 -9.23 4.34 8.93
C LYS A 90 -7.71 4.42 9.13
N PRO A 91 -7.22 5.11 10.16
CA PRO A 91 -5.79 5.41 10.32
C PRO A 91 -4.90 4.18 10.53
N TYR A 92 -5.45 3.07 11.01
CA TYR A 92 -4.73 1.80 11.20
C TYR A 92 -4.82 0.84 10.01
N ALA A 93 -5.59 1.17 8.97
CA ALA A 93 -5.64 0.37 7.74
C ALA A 93 -4.46 0.75 6.84
N ILE A 94 -3.49 -0.15 6.69
CA ILE A 94 -2.25 0.12 5.94
C ILE A 94 -2.45 0.14 4.42
N GLU A 95 -3.57 -0.40 3.91
CA GLU A 95 -3.82 -0.49 2.46
C GLU A 95 -3.93 0.88 1.79
N ALA A 96 -4.54 1.88 2.46
CA ALA A 96 -4.64 3.25 1.94
C ALA A 96 -3.25 3.90 1.82
N ARG A 97 -2.37 3.65 2.79
CA ARG A 97 -0.99 4.13 2.77
C ARG A 97 -0.18 3.50 1.63
N PHE A 98 -0.30 2.18 1.42
CA PHE A 98 0.30 1.51 0.26
C PHE A 98 -0.28 2.02 -1.06
N GLY A 99 -1.57 2.34 -1.09
CA GLY A 99 -2.19 2.97 -2.25
C GLY A 99 -1.57 4.33 -2.55
N CYS A 100 -1.39 5.17 -1.52
CA CYS A 100 -0.84 6.52 -1.61
C CYS A 100 0.62 6.54 -2.10
N VAL A 101 1.42 5.54 -1.73
CA VAL A 101 2.81 5.38 -2.21
C VAL A 101 2.91 5.39 -3.74
N LYS A 102 1.95 4.78 -4.45
CA LYS A 102 2.00 4.67 -5.92
C LYS A 102 1.98 6.03 -6.63
N PRO A 103 0.98 6.90 -6.42
CA PRO A 103 0.97 8.22 -7.05
C PRO A 103 2.08 9.14 -6.53
N LEU A 104 2.49 9.03 -5.26
CA LEU A 104 3.63 9.78 -4.72
C LEU A 104 4.93 9.38 -5.42
N SER A 105 5.16 8.07 -5.67
CA SER A 105 6.32 7.59 -6.42
C SER A 105 6.29 8.05 -7.87
N ALA A 106 5.11 8.12 -8.50
CA ALA A 106 4.96 8.60 -9.87
C ALA A 106 5.25 10.12 -9.98
N LEU A 107 5.07 10.87 -8.90
CA LEU A 107 5.45 12.28 -8.77
C LEU A 107 6.89 12.48 -8.24
N GLU A 108 7.62 11.40 -7.99
CA GLU A 108 8.97 11.41 -7.42
C GLU A 108 9.07 12.10 -6.04
N ASP A 109 7.95 12.18 -5.30
CA ASP A 109 7.92 12.74 -3.94
C ASP A 109 8.43 11.72 -2.92
N TRP A 110 9.73 11.42 -2.99
CA TRP A 110 10.38 10.38 -2.17
C TRP A 110 10.34 10.67 -0.67
N GLU A 111 10.20 11.93 -0.26
CA GLU A 111 10.05 12.27 1.16
C GLU A 111 8.69 11.80 1.68
N LYS A 112 7.61 12.03 0.94
CA LYS A 112 6.29 11.53 1.32
C LYS A 112 6.19 10.02 1.19
N VAL A 113 6.78 9.41 0.15
CA VAL A 113 6.89 7.94 0.03
C VAL A 113 7.55 7.35 1.27
N LYS A 114 8.69 7.90 1.69
CA LYS A 114 9.39 7.47 2.91
C LYS A 114 8.51 7.61 4.14
N LYS A 115 7.80 8.72 4.27
CA LYS A 115 6.89 8.96 5.40
C LYS A 115 5.81 7.89 5.47
N GLU A 116 5.15 7.56 4.35
CA GLU A 116 4.10 6.53 4.34
C GLU A 116 4.64 5.16 4.76
N TYR A 117 5.83 4.75 4.31
CA TYR A 117 6.44 3.51 4.78
C TYR A 117 6.78 3.52 6.28
N ILE A 118 7.23 4.64 6.83
CA ILE A 118 7.46 4.78 8.28
C ILE A 118 6.14 4.62 9.04
N GLU A 119 5.07 5.24 8.59
CA GLU A 119 3.75 5.12 9.21
C GLU A 119 3.21 3.69 9.14
N ILE A 120 3.42 2.98 8.01
CA ILE A 120 3.08 1.55 7.90
C ILE A 120 3.86 0.74 8.96
N LEU A 121 5.15 0.99 9.11
CA LEU A 121 5.99 0.28 10.09
C LEU A 121 5.69 0.65 11.56
N THR A 122 5.03 1.79 11.80
CA THR A 122 4.49 2.12 13.12
C THR A 122 3.29 1.24 13.48
N ILE A 123 2.49 0.86 12.48
CA ILE A 123 1.30 -0.01 12.64
C ILE A 123 1.71 -1.49 12.63
N ASP A 124 2.55 -1.88 11.66
CA ASP A 124 3.05 -3.24 11.45
C ASP A 124 4.58 -3.24 11.30
N PRO A 125 5.35 -3.32 12.39
CA PRO A 125 6.81 -3.26 12.38
C PRO A 125 7.50 -4.38 11.58
N GLN A 126 6.78 -5.48 11.33
CA GLN A 126 7.29 -6.65 10.60
C GLN A 126 6.87 -6.64 9.12
N ASN A 127 6.18 -5.61 8.66
CA ASN A 127 5.75 -5.54 7.28
C ASN A 127 6.93 -5.59 6.31
N THR A 128 7.04 -6.69 5.56
CA THR A 128 8.19 -6.95 4.71
C THR A 128 8.29 -5.97 3.54
N VAL A 129 7.15 -5.60 2.94
CA VAL A 129 7.12 -4.65 1.82
C VAL A 129 7.60 -3.27 2.26
N ALA A 130 7.09 -2.79 3.40
CA ALA A 130 7.49 -1.48 3.93
C ALA A 130 8.95 -1.47 4.39
N ASN A 131 9.43 -2.53 5.07
CA ASN A 131 10.84 -2.66 5.44
C ASN A 131 11.73 -2.69 4.19
N TYR A 132 11.37 -3.45 3.14
CA TYR A 132 12.16 -3.54 1.92
C TYR A 132 12.32 -2.17 1.25
N TRP A 133 11.22 -1.52 0.93
CA TRP A 133 11.28 -0.25 0.19
C TRP A 133 11.87 0.90 1.01
N LEU A 134 11.62 0.93 2.32
CA LEU A 134 12.27 1.91 3.20
C LEU A 134 13.78 1.66 3.27
N GLY A 135 14.20 0.37 3.33
CA GLY A 135 15.59 -0.03 3.23
C GLY A 135 16.25 0.44 1.94
N VAL A 136 15.57 0.28 0.78
CA VAL A 136 16.04 0.75 -0.54
C VAL A 136 16.18 2.27 -0.58
N ILE A 137 15.18 3.02 -0.10
CA ILE A 137 15.24 4.49 -0.07
C ILE A 137 16.43 4.98 0.76
N ILE A 138 16.67 4.36 1.92
CA ILE A 138 17.76 4.72 2.81
C ILE A 138 19.13 4.31 2.23
N TYR A 139 19.19 3.14 1.56
CA TYR A 139 20.38 2.67 0.84
C TYR A 139 20.82 3.67 -0.24
N ASN A 140 19.86 4.14 -1.04
CA ASN A 140 20.14 5.12 -2.11
C ASN A 140 20.64 6.47 -1.57
N ARG A 141 20.35 6.78 -0.30
CA ARG A 141 20.91 7.94 0.43
C ARG A 141 22.28 7.65 1.04
N LYS A 142 22.83 6.46 0.80
CA LYS A 142 24.14 6.00 1.31
C LYS A 142 24.18 5.83 2.84
N ASP A 143 23.04 5.80 3.52
CA ASP A 143 22.98 5.39 4.94
C ASP A 143 22.87 3.86 5.05
N PHE A 144 23.99 3.21 4.75
CA PHE A 144 24.05 1.75 4.67
C PHE A 144 23.84 1.07 6.03
N ASN A 145 24.25 1.73 7.12
CA ASN A 145 24.01 1.19 8.47
C ASN A 145 22.53 1.12 8.82
N SER A 146 21.78 2.18 8.52
CA SER A 146 20.32 2.20 8.75
C SER A 146 19.58 1.29 7.78
N SER A 147 19.99 1.26 6.51
CA SER A 147 19.42 0.39 5.48
C SER A 147 19.53 -1.10 5.88
N ALA A 148 20.70 -1.53 6.36
CA ALA A 148 20.91 -2.91 6.81
C ALA A 148 19.88 -3.36 7.85
N LYS A 149 19.49 -2.48 8.80
CA LYS A 149 18.52 -2.81 9.85
C LYS A 149 17.12 -3.18 9.30
N TYR A 150 16.73 -2.58 8.19
CA TYR A 150 15.45 -2.88 7.56
C TYR A 150 15.49 -4.21 6.81
N PHE A 151 16.57 -4.48 6.06
CA PHE A 151 16.72 -5.76 5.37
C PHE A 151 16.96 -6.92 6.35
N GLU A 152 17.66 -6.70 7.47
CA GLU A 152 17.83 -7.72 8.53
C GLU A 152 16.49 -8.22 9.07
N LYS A 153 15.49 -7.35 9.25
CA LYS A 153 14.16 -7.77 9.70
C LYS A 153 13.53 -8.76 8.73
N ILE A 154 13.69 -8.53 7.42
CA ILE A 154 13.12 -9.41 6.40
C ILE A 154 13.91 -10.74 6.35
N VAL A 155 15.23 -10.68 6.30
CA VAL A 155 16.08 -11.87 6.24
C VAL A 155 15.91 -12.77 7.48
N ASN A 156 15.66 -12.20 8.65
CA ASN A 156 15.36 -12.95 9.87
C ASN A 156 14.03 -13.71 9.78
N LEU A 157 13.03 -13.18 9.05
CA LEU A 157 11.75 -13.86 8.84
C LEU A 157 11.77 -14.79 7.62
N TYR A 158 12.48 -14.37 6.58
CA TYR A 158 12.53 -15.03 5.28
C TYR A 158 13.98 -15.18 4.81
N PRO A 159 14.75 -16.14 5.38
CA PRO A 159 16.17 -16.28 5.07
C PRO A 159 16.51 -16.61 3.62
N LEU A 160 15.52 -17.05 2.84
CA LEU A 160 15.66 -17.37 1.42
C LEU A 160 15.10 -16.27 0.49
N ASP A 161 14.71 -15.11 1.03
CA ASP A 161 14.33 -13.97 0.22
C ASP A 161 15.57 -13.31 -0.39
N TYR A 162 15.85 -13.71 -1.64
CA TYR A 162 17.05 -13.29 -2.36
C TYR A 162 17.23 -11.77 -2.39
N ASP A 163 16.15 -11.02 -2.68
CA ASP A 163 16.23 -9.59 -2.87
C ASP A 163 16.63 -8.86 -1.58
N SER A 164 16.15 -9.33 -0.44
CA SER A 164 16.55 -8.80 0.87
C SER A 164 17.96 -9.24 1.28
N VAL A 165 18.32 -10.50 1.00
CA VAL A 165 19.67 -11.04 1.30
C VAL A 165 20.73 -10.26 0.53
N ILE A 166 20.55 -10.02 -0.78
CA ILE A 166 21.54 -9.31 -1.59
C ILE A 166 21.65 -7.84 -1.18
N MET A 167 20.54 -7.18 -0.88
CA MET A 167 20.52 -5.80 -0.41
C MET A 167 21.17 -5.65 0.97
N LEU A 168 20.96 -6.62 1.85
CA LEU A 168 21.63 -6.69 3.16
C LEU A 168 23.14 -6.86 2.98
N ALA A 169 23.57 -7.77 2.09
CA ALA A 169 24.98 -7.99 1.80
C ALA A 169 25.69 -6.72 1.35
N TRP A 170 25.11 -6.00 0.40
CA TRP A 170 25.65 -4.73 -0.07
C TRP A 170 25.64 -3.66 1.03
N SER A 171 24.59 -3.58 1.83
CA SER A 171 24.51 -2.64 2.95
C SER A 171 25.60 -2.92 3.99
N LYS A 172 25.86 -4.20 4.30
CA LYS A 172 26.95 -4.61 5.22
C LYS A 172 28.32 -4.28 4.63
N LEU A 173 28.55 -4.54 3.34
CA LEU A 173 29.81 -4.23 2.69
C LEU A 173 30.12 -2.74 2.75
N TYR A 174 29.18 -1.90 2.34
CA TYR A 174 29.35 -0.45 2.34
C TYR A 174 29.32 0.19 3.72
N SER A 175 28.85 -0.52 4.75
CA SER A 175 28.97 -0.09 6.15
C SER A 175 30.23 -0.61 6.87
N SER A 176 31.25 -1.00 6.09
CA SER A 176 32.54 -1.50 6.61
C SER A 176 32.43 -2.78 7.45
N LYS A 177 31.53 -3.69 7.07
CA LYS A 177 31.32 -5.01 7.67
C LYS A 177 31.57 -6.15 6.66
N PRO A 178 32.77 -6.25 6.07
CA PRO A 178 33.05 -7.17 4.96
C PRO A 178 32.87 -8.65 5.35
N SER A 179 33.15 -9.03 6.59
CA SER A 179 32.96 -10.44 7.02
C SER A 179 31.50 -10.84 7.04
N GLU A 180 30.58 -9.94 7.52
CA GLU A 180 29.13 -10.20 7.48
C GLU A 180 28.63 -10.21 6.02
N ALA A 181 29.07 -9.26 5.21
CA ALA A 181 28.74 -9.18 3.79
C ALA A 181 29.13 -10.46 3.02
N LYS A 182 30.32 -11.02 3.28
CA LYS A 182 30.83 -12.25 2.64
C LYS A 182 29.88 -13.42 2.86
N VAL A 183 29.41 -13.61 4.09
CA VAL A 183 28.44 -14.68 4.42
C VAL A 183 27.16 -14.51 3.64
N LEU A 184 26.64 -13.27 3.59
CA LEU A 184 25.37 -12.98 2.91
C LEU A 184 25.50 -13.10 1.37
N PHE A 185 26.64 -12.73 0.77
CA PHE A 185 26.88 -12.97 -0.66
C PHE A 185 26.94 -14.47 -0.98
N HIS A 186 27.58 -15.29 -0.13
CA HIS A 186 27.53 -16.73 -0.32
C HIS A 186 26.11 -17.29 -0.15
N GLN A 187 25.33 -16.79 0.80
CA GLN A 187 23.91 -17.15 0.93
C GLN A 187 23.12 -16.78 -0.33
N ALA A 188 23.34 -15.58 -0.88
CA ALA A 188 22.73 -15.16 -2.14
C ALA A 188 23.07 -16.12 -3.30
N LEU A 189 24.31 -16.61 -3.38
CA LEU A 189 24.75 -17.60 -4.39
C LEU A 189 24.14 -19.00 -4.17
N ILE A 190 23.81 -19.37 -2.94
CA ILE A 190 23.06 -20.61 -2.66
C ILE A 190 21.63 -20.47 -3.19
N ILE A 191 21.00 -19.31 -3.01
CA ILE A 191 19.64 -19.03 -3.46
C ILE A 191 19.60 -18.88 -5.00
N ARG A 192 20.56 -18.13 -5.57
CA ARG A 192 20.72 -17.92 -7.02
C ARG A 192 22.14 -18.22 -7.46
N PRO A 193 22.44 -19.45 -7.91
CA PRO A 193 23.77 -19.81 -8.39
C PRO A 193 24.23 -18.91 -9.55
N ASN A 194 25.51 -18.52 -9.51
CA ASN A 194 26.14 -17.66 -10.50
C ASN A 194 25.60 -16.22 -10.58
N ASP A 195 24.94 -15.73 -9.53
CA ASP A 195 24.44 -14.36 -9.50
C ASP A 195 25.57 -13.34 -9.62
N SER A 196 25.49 -12.46 -10.62
CA SER A 196 26.52 -11.50 -10.95
C SER A 196 26.73 -10.43 -9.88
N SER A 197 25.66 -10.05 -9.17
CA SER A 197 25.73 -9.06 -8.09
C SER A 197 26.50 -9.62 -6.89
N ALA A 198 26.16 -10.84 -6.46
CA ALA A 198 26.84 -11.50 -5.36
C ALA A 198 28.32 -11.77 -5.67
N LEU A 199 28.62 -12.26 -6.89
CA LEU A 199 30.02 -12.46 -7.34
C LEU A 199 30.81 -11.16 -7.37
N SER A 200 30.20 -10.05 -7.79
CA SER A 200 30.83 -8.73 -7.79
C SER A 200 31.10 -8.24 -6.37
N GLY A 201 30.16 -8.46 -5.44
CA GLY A 201 30.36 -8.12 -4.04
C GLY A 201 31.52 -8.88 -3.39
N LEU A 202 31.62 -10.18 -3.66
CA LEU A 202 32.74 -11.02 -3.16
C LEU A 202 34.11 -10.57 -3.66
N LYS A 203 34.20 -10.06 -4.90
CA LYS A 203 35.47 -9.54 -5.47
C LYS A 203 35.94 -8.25 -4.79
N LEU A 204 35.05 -7.48 -4.18
CA LEU A 204 35.36 -6.26 -3.46
C LEU A 204 35.80 -6.50 -2.02
N ILE A 205 35.66 -7.72 -1.53
CA ILE A 205 36.09 -8.10 -0.17
C ILE A 205 37.54 -8.57 -0.22
N PRO A 206 38.42 -7.97 0.57
CA PRO A 206 39.81 -8.35 0.64
C PRO A 206 40.04 -9.76 1.18
#